data_0ece5bd1e004513236dcbb157cbf0fe0
#
_entry.id   0ece5bd1e004513236dcbb157cbf0fe0
#
_cell.length_a   1.000
_cell.length_b   1.000
_cell.length_c   1.000
_cell.angle_alpha   90.00
_cell.angle_beta   90.00
_cell.angle_gamma   90.00
#
_symmetry.space_group_name_H-M   'P 1'
#
loop_
_entity.id
_entity.type
_entity.pdbx_description
1 polymer ?
#
loop_
_entity_poly.entity_id
_entity_poly.type
_entity_poly.pdbx_seq_one_letter_code
_entity_poly.pdbx_strand_id
1 'polypeptide(L)'
;MDLNLNQNISSLQEVLNNSNFARFLSEHLSLNNVSQSEINYLLRLFSIQLNNQNNQSNSSHNENNSLRESAVSHLSLVSNNPSIISDSNMISDISEAPIVSNGAAAPGINNVTTKEYENGTYEGTLINNKREGYGIMHYNSGDLYEGEYKNDKKDGKGIYTSVDGYRYEGEFKEGLRHGKGVIVYKSGDKFDGEWEKDKYNGKGIYYFKDGSKYDGDWKNNKLNGFGIFYDINNDRYEGDYKDNIKDGYGKYFYENGNRYEGQYIDDKQEGVGTMFFNNGDKYIGNFKDDQMEGKGTYYYINGDRYEGEISHNLRHGNGTLFFSNGNMYKGEYKYGKREGIGKMICKNGNTFEGEFKEGKLEGKGKYFYKNKLKYEGDFKDAKYDGKGIYYHSNGNKYDGEFKDNMMDGYGVMYYKNGNKYEGQFKNDKKEGKGKKIFKNGNIYEGDFKNDKFNGNGVITYINGDKYIGQFSEDRIEGKGMMMFSGGKKKYIGEFKQGKFEGRGEYFYSSGDRYEGEFRNNLKEGKGKMFYKDGNIFEGEFKEDKKNGKGIYYFEDGTKLIGQFKNNKKFGKFDFYRTDGTIVSKIYD
;
A
#
# COMPACT_ATOMS: atom_id res chain seq x y z
N MET A 1 -2.64 32.94 10.97
CA MET A 1 -2.97 31.50 10.79
C MET A 1 -1.73 30.59 10.68
N ASP A 2 -0.52 31.13 10.85
CA ASP A 2 0.73 30.36 10.64
C ASP A 2 1.37 29.77 11.90
N LEU A 3 0.78 29.97 13.06
CA LEU A 3 1.32 29.42 14.33
C LEU A 3 0.84 27.99 14.65
N ASN A 4 -0.26 27.53 14.05
CA ASN A 4 -0.77 26.18 14.27
C ASN A 4 -0.17 25.11 13.32
N LEU A 5 0.44 25.52 12.20
CA LEU A 5 1.07 24.57 11.28
C LEU A 5 2.42 24.09 11.81
N ASN A 6 3.18 24.99 12.44
CA ASN A 6 4.52 24.67 12.98
C ASN A 6 4.46 23.80 14.26
N GLN A 7 3.41 23.93 15.08
CA GLN A 7 3.20 23.05 16.24
C GLN A 7 2.79 21.63 15.83
N ASN A 8 2.01 21.47 14.76
CA ASN A 8 1.66 20.15 14.25
C ASN A 8 2.80 19.44 13.53
N ILE A 9 3.73 20.20 12.92
CA ILE A 9 4.93 19.63 12.27
C ILE A 9 5.94 19.17 13.31
N SER A 10 6.11 19.89 14.42
CA SER A 10 7.01 19.46 15.51
C SER A 10 6.50 18.21 16.24
N SER A 11 5.21 18.09 16.47
CA SER A 11 4.61 16.88 17.06
C SER A 11 4.65 15.66 16.14
N LEU A 12 4.57 15.86 14.81
CA LEU A 12 4.76 14.80 13.81
C LEU A 12 6.21 14.36 13.68
N GLN A 13 7.18 15.28 13.80
CA GLN A 13 8.60 14.94 13.83
C GLN A 13 8.98 14.18 15.12
N GLU A 14 8.36 14.50 16.25
CA GLU A 14 8.55 13.79 17.51
C GLU A 14 7.98 12.35 17.46
N VAL A 15 6.83 12.14 16.81
CA VAL A 15 6.23 10.81 16.58
C VAL A 15 7.07 9.98 15.59
N LEU A 16 7.65 10.59 14.56
CA LEU A 16 8.54 9.91 13.61
C LEU A 16 9.90 9.57 14.22
N ASN A 17 10.42 10.41 15.10
CA ASN A 17 11.70 10.18 15.78
C ASN A 17 11.61 9.18 16.95
N ASN A 18 10.44 8.99 17.55
CA ASN A 18 10.20 8.07 18.66
C ASN A 18 9.59 6.73 18.26
N SER A 19 9.22 6.52 16.99
CA SER A 19 8.64 5.26 16.56
C SER A 19 9.73 4.26 16.16
N ASN A 20 9.66 3.05 16.68
CA ASN A 20 10.44 1.89 16.23
C ASN A 20 10.35 1.64 14.71
N PHE A 21 9.41 2.29 14.03
CA PHE A 21 9.21 2.26 12.59
C PHE A 21 10.27 3.10 11.83
N ALA A 22 10.63 4.29 12.32
CA ALA A 22 11.70 5.09 11.74
C ALA A 22 13.06 4.37 11.90
N ARG A 23 13.26 3.69 13.03
CA ARG A 23 14.43 2.85 13.30
C ARG A 23 14.49 1.63 12.40
N PHE A 24 13.37 0.95 12.18
CA PHE A 24 13.26 -0.18 11.23
C PHE A 24 13.55 0.26 9.79
N LEU A 25 13.02 1.41 9.36
CA LEU A 25 13.28 1.96 8.03
C LEU A 25 14.76 2.38 7.89
N SER A 26 15.38 2.97 8.91
CA SER A 26 16.79 3.40 8.86
C SER A 26 17.78 2.22 8.91
N GLU A 27 17.48 1.19 9.70
CA GLU A 27 18.34 0.01 9.84
C GLU A 27 18.20 -0.99 8.67
N HIS A 28 17.05 -1.03 7.97
CA HIS A 28 16.75 -2.03 6.95
C HIS A 28 16.62 -1.50 5.53
N LEU A 29 16.46 -0.19 5.32
CA LEU A 29 16.25 0.41 3.99
C LEU A 29 17.37 1.34 3.52
N SER A 30 18.47 1.52 4.24
CA SER A 30 19.60 2.40 3.84
C SER A 30 19.10 3.79 3.36
N LEU A 31 18.31 4.48 4.19
CA LEU A 31 17.65 5.74 3.84
C LEU A 31 18.59 6.95 3.86
N ASN A 32 19.83 6.84 3.38
CA ASN A 32 20.72 7.99 3.25
C ASN A 32 20.43 8.89 2.05
N ASN A 33 19.35 8.62 1.26
CA ASN A 33 19.00 9.42 0.08
C ASN A 33 17.48 9.50 -0.15
N VAL A 34 16.69 9.82 0.86
CA VAL A 34 15.27 10.19 0.64
C VAL A 34 15.23 11.69 0.40
N SER A 35 14.75 12.09 -0.78
CA SER A 35 14.61 13.50 -1.12
C SER A 35 13.48 14.15 -0.30
N GLN A 36 13.59 15.47 -0.07
CA GLN A 36 12.56 16.25 0.64
C GLN A 36 11.17 16.13 -0.03
N SER A 37 11.12 15.85 -1.33
CA SER A 37 9.88 15.60 -2.07
C SER A 37 9.21 14.27 -1.72
N GLU A 38 9.98 13.22 -1.43
CA GLU A 38 9.46 11.91 -0.99
C GLU A 38 8.93 11.98 0.44
N ILE A 39 9.59 12.74 1.31
CA ILE A 39 9.10 13.04 2.66
C ILE A 39 7.77 13.82 2.59
N ASN A 40 7.68 14.82 1.74
CA ASN A 40 6.46 15.61 1.54
C ASN A 40 5.32 14.79 0.93
N TYR A 41 5.61 13.83 0.07
CA TYR A 41 4.63 12.91 -0.50
C TYR A 41 4.07 11.95 0.57
N LEU A 42 4.92 11.37 1.42
CA LEU A 42 4.51 10.53 2.55
C LEU A 42 3.68 11.31 3.58
N LEU A 43 4.03 12.56 3.85
CA LEU A 43 3.26 13.46 4.72
C LEU A 43 1.87 13.80 4.14
N ARG A 44 1.74 13.98 2.82
CA ARG A 44 0.44 14.17 2.16
C ARG A 44 -0.44 12.92 2.21
N LEU A 45 0.11 11.73 2.01
CA LEU A 45 -0.64 10.48 2.16
C LEU A 45 -1.15 10.28 3.60
N PHE A 46 -0.35 10.66 4.59
CA PHE A 46 -0.75 10.59 6.01
C PHE A 46 -1.85 11.60 6.36
N SER A 47 -1.80 12.82 5.81
CA SER A 47 -2.83 13.85 6.04
C SER A 47 -4.19 13.49 5.43
N ILE A 48 -4.20 12.83 4.27
CA ILE A 48 -5.43 12.31 3.63
C ILE A 48 -6.03 11.18 4.47
N GLN A 49 -5.21 10.32 5.08
CA GLN A 49 -5.67 9.21 5.91
C GLN A 49 -6.24 9.68 7.26
N LEU A 50 -5.68 10.74 7.87
CA LEU A 50 -6.18 11.37 9.09
C LEU A 50 -7.52 12.10 8.85
N ASN A 51 -7.69 12.78 7.71
CA ASN A 51 -8.96 13.42 7.35
C ASN A 51 -10.08 12.40 7.07
N ASN A 52 -9.75 11.23 6.52
CA ASN A 52 -10.72 10.16 6.31
C ASN A 52 -11.13 9.45 7.63
N GLN A 53 -10.27 9.38 8.64
CA GLN A 53 -10.62 8.84 9.95
C GLN A 53 -11.47 9.81 10.79
N ASN A 54 -11.23 11.12 10.68
CA ASN A 54 -12.04 12.14 11.36
C ASN A 54 -13.44 12.30 10.76
N ASN A 55 -13.63 11.96 9.48
CA ASN A 55 -14.96 11.96 8.85
C ASN A 55 -15.79 10.70 9.13
N GLN A 56 -15.18 9.61 9.60
CA GLN A 56 -15.91 8.40 10.03
C GLN A 56 -16.42 8.46 11.48
N SER A 57 -15.90 9.39 12.30
CA SER A 57 -16.34 9.54 13.70
C SER A 57 -17.51 10.51 13.91
N ASN A 58 -17.99 11.19 12.86
CA ASN A 58 -19.08 12.17 12.94
C ASN A 58 -20.34 11.83 12.12
N SER A 59 -20.52 10.60 11.66
CA SER A 59 -21.75 10.17 10.99
C SER A 59 -22.48 9.05 11.70
N SER A 60 -23.02 9.37 12.87
CA SER A 60 -24.20 8.71 13.43
C SER A 60 -25.24 9.76 13.73
N HIS A 61 -26.03 10.13 12.76
CA HIS A 61 -27.45 10.45 12.76
C HIS A 61 -27.87 11.21 11.49
N ASN A 62 -28.86 10.65 10.87
CA ASN A 62 -29.80 11.15 9.89
C ASN A 62 -29.62 10.70 8.44
N GLU A 63 -30.56 9.79 8.12
CA GLU A 63 -30.98 9.44 6.77
C GLU A 63 -31.56 10.62 6.01
N ASN A 64 -31.39 10.52 4.70
CA ASN A 64 -32.17 11.07 3.60
C ASN A 64 -31.60 12.27 2.83
N ASN A 65 -31.45 11.95 1.55
CA ASN A 65 -31.60 12.77 0.33
C ASN A 65 -30.38 13.37 -0.35
N SER A 66 -30.21 12.80 -1.54
CA SER A 66 -29.93 13.48 -2.83
C SER A 66 -28.55 14.06 -3.12
N LEU A 67 -27.92 13.38 -4.05
CA LEU A 67 -27.32 13.91 -5.31
C LEU A 67 -26.77 15.35 -5.31
N ARG A 68 -25.51 15.40 -5.74
CA ARG A 68 -24.85 16.51 -6.47
C ARG A 68 -24.04 17.52 -5.71
N GLU A 69 -22.91 17.73 -6.34
CA GLU A 69 -22.08 18.94 -6.44
C GLU A 69 -20.82 19.03 -5.60
N SER A 70 -19.70 18.85 -6.32
CA SER A 70 -18.61 19.78 -6.59
C SER A 70 -17.99 20.53 -5.41
N ALA A 71 -16.73 20.32 -5.22
CA ALA A 71 -15.88 21.31 -4.57
C ALA A 71 -14.70 21.66 -5.48
N VAL A 72 -14.85 22.79 -6.15
CA VAL A 72 -13.79 23.60 -6.73
C VAL A 72 -13.24 24.49 -5.63
N SER A 73 -11.93 24.55 -5.44
CA SER A 73 -11.26 25.79 -5.05
C SER A 73 -9.78 25.79 -5.39
N HIS A 74 -9.45 26.62 -6.35
CA HIS A 74 -8.30 27.50 -6.50
C HIS A 74 -6.95 27.14 -5.90
N LEU A 75 -5.98 27.06 -6.80
CA LEU A 75 -4.72 27.81 -6.64
C LEU A 75 -4.11 28.09 -8.02
N SER A 76 -4.08 29.38 -8.34
CA SER A 76 -3.38 29.99 -9.45
C SER A 76 -1.87 29.83 -9.30
N LEU A 77 -1.19 29.44 -10.35
CA LEU A 77 0.20 29.85 -10.60
C LEU A 77 0.46 29.91 -12.10
N VAL A 78 0.93 31.06 -12.47
CA VAL A 78 1.36 31.59 -13.75
C VAL A 78 2.33 30.64 -14.46
N SER A 79 2.09 30.34 -15.74
CA SER A 79 3.17 30.20 -16.71
C SER A 79 2.70 30.61 -18.09
N ASN A 80 3.50 31.46 -18.66
CA ASN A 80 3.40 32.02 -20.01
C ASN A 80 3.26 30.96 -21.08
N ASN A 81 2.25 31.10 -21.94
CA ASN A 81 2.34 30.65 -23.33
C ASN A 81 1.46 31.49 -24.25
N PRO A 82 1.82 31.60 -25.51
CA PRO A 82 1.47 32.74 -26.34
C PRO A 82 0.05 32.65 -26.89
N SER A 83 -0.57 33.80 -26.91
CA SER A 83 -1.70 34.28 -27.71
C SER A 83 -2.26 33.32 -28.76
N ILE A 84 -3.38 32.68 -28.45
CA ILE A 84 -4.39 32.33 -29.43
C ILE A 84 -5.25 33.57 -29.57
N ILE A 85 -5.20 34.16 -30.74
CA ILE A 85 -6.03 35.29 -31.14
C ILE A 85 -7.49 34.89 -30.99
N SER A 86 -8.19 35.50 -30.08
CA SER A 86 -9.63 35.41 -29.98
C SER A 86 -10.22 36.28 -31.08
N ASP A 87 -10.61 35.68 -32.19
CA ASP A 87 -11.49 36.32 -33.16
C ASP A 87 -12.92 36.41 -32.61
N SER A 88 -13.09 37.27 -31.62
CA SER A 88 -14.40 37.65 -31.06
C SER A 88 -15.09 38.76 -31.88
N ASN A 89 -14.73 38.97 -33.13
CA ASN A 89 -15.25 40.02 -33.99
C ASN A 89 -15.97 39.56 -35.27
N MET A 90 -16.56 38.37 -35.31
CA MET A 90 -17.38 37.93 -36.45
C MET A 90 -18.87 37.73 -36.16
N ILE A 91 -19.39 38.23 -35.05
CA ILE A 91 -20.84 38.13 -34.74
C ILE A 91 -21.56 39.48 -34.83
N SER A 92 -20.89 40.59 -35.19
CA SER A 92 -21.53 41.91 -35.18
C SER A 92 -22.07 42.42 -36.52
N ASP A 93 -21.95 41.64 -37.63
CA ASP A 93 -22.35 42.16 -38.95
C ASP A 93 -23.54 41.45 -39.63
N ILE A 94 -24.42 40.80 -38.85
CA ILE A 94 -25.70 40.33 -39.39
C ILE A 94 -26.85 40.84 -38.50
N SER A 95 -26.84 42.12 -38.13
CA SER A 95 -28.03 42.79 -37.67
C SER A 95 -28.39 43.88 -38.72
N GLU A 96 -29.60 43.71 -39.30
CA GLU A 96 -30.28 44.71 -40.11
C GLU A 96 -29.77 44.96 -41.53
N ALA A 97 -30.04 44.01 -42.44
CA ALA A 97 -30.28 44.43 -43.81
C ALA A 97 -31.66 45.17 -43.82
N PRO A 98 -31.70 46.42 -44.23
CA PRO A 98 -32.97 47.17 -44.24
C PRO A 98 -33.97 46.51 -45.19
N ILE A 99 -35.22 46.42 -44.74
CA ILE A 99 -36.36 46.18 -45.62
C ILE A 99 -36.40 47.34 -46.59
N VAL A 100 -35.79 47.20 -47.72
CA VAL A 100 -35.98 48.20 -48.81
C VAL A 100 -37.27 47.84 -49.50
N SER A 101 -38.35 48.43 -49.01
CA SER A 101 -39.50 48.69 -49.85
C SER A 101 -39.13 49.89 -50.75
N ASN A 102 -38.72 49.60 -51.96
CA ASN A 102 -38.97 50.38 -53.17
C ASN A 102 -38.17 49.88 -54.35
N GLY A 103 -38.85 49.38 -55.33
CA GLY A 103 -38.58 49.24 -56.74
C GLY A 103 -37.20 49.71 -57.25
N ALA A 104 -36.14 48.93 -57.04
CA ALA A 104 -34.94 48.98 -57.82
C ALA A 104 -34.90 47.72 -58.66
N ALA A 105 -35.14 47.83 -59.94
CA ALA A 105 -35.00 46.75 -60.90
C ALA A 105 -33.60 46.11 -60.76
N ALA A 106 -33.52 44.79 -60.62
CA ALA A 106 -32.27 44.06 -60.63
C ALA A 106 -31.47 44.36 -61.93
N PRO A 107 -30.15 44.54 -61.86
CA PRO A 107 -29.36 44.94 -63.05
C PRO A 107 -29.39 43.80 -64.09
N GLY A 108 -30.02 44.11 -65.26
CA GLY A 108 -29.90 43.28 -66.46
C GLY A 108 -31.17 42.61 -66.99
N ILE A 109 -32.37 42.93 -66.52
CA ILE A 109 -33.60 42.32 -67.05
C ILE A 109 -34.21 43.24 -68.10
N ASN A 110 -33.90 43.00 -69.37
CA ASN A 110 -34.68 43.51 -70.50
C ASN A 110 -35.86 42.56 -70.74
N ASN A 111 -37.13 43.04 -70.53
CA ASN A 111 -38.42 42.35 -70.63
C ASN A 111 -38.86 41.57 -69.36
N VAL A 112 -39.16 42.26 -68.28
CA VAL A 112 -39.85 41.69 -67.13
C VAL A 112 -41.32 41.46 -67.46
N THR A 113 -41.79 40.22 -67.31
CA THR A 113 -43.22 39.89 -67.47
C THR A 113 -43.77 39.47 -66.12
N THR A 114 -44.86 40.06 -65.63
CA THR A 114 -45.61 39.60 -64.47
C THR A 114 -46.62 38.58 -64.92
N LYS A 115 -46.65 37.41 -64.26
CA LYS A 115 -47.58 36.34 -64.54
C LYS A 115 -48.14 35.69 -63.26
N GLU A 116 -49.45 35.61 -63.20
CA GLU A 116 -50.15 34.92 -62.13
C GLU A 116 -50.14 33.39 -62.40
N TYR A 117 -49.81 32.64 -61.31
CA TYR A 117 -49.89 31.19 -61.23
C TYR A 117 -50.85 30.83 -60.08
N GLU A 118 -51.34 29.59 -60.07
CA GLU A 118 -52.20 29.09 -58.97
C GLU A 118 -51.58 29.26 -57.59
N ASN A 119 -50.27 29.21 -57.50
CA ASN A 119 -49.52 29.22 -56.22
C ASN A 119 -48.85 30.59 -55.97
N GLY A 120 -49.09 31.64 -56.80
CA GLY A 120 -48.53 32.95 -56.56
C GLY A 120 -48.22 33.73 -57.82
N THR A 121 -47.53 34.89 -57.66
CA THR A 121 -47.16 35.83 -58.74
C THR A 121 -45.69 35.73 -59.06
N TYR A 122 -45.41 35.55 -60.37
CA TYR A 122 -44.03 35.52 -60.89
C TYR A 122 -43.74 36.84 -61.63
N GLU A 123 -42.58 37.39 -61.37
CA GLU A 123 -42.00 38.54 -62.07
C GLU A 123 -40.64 38.16 -62.66
N GLY A 124 -40.50 38.15 -64.00
CA GLY A 124 -39.26 37.73 -64.62
C GLY A 124 -39.36 37.42 -66.08
N THR A 125 -38.34 36.71 -66.62
CA THR A 125 -38.27 36.30 -68.03
C THR A 125 -39.09 35.04 -68.25
N LEU A 126 -39.94 35.06 -69.32
CA LEU A 126 -40.67 33.90 -69.84
C LEU A 126 -40.20 33.57 -71.27
N ILE A 127 -39.81 32.34 -71.54
CA ILE A 127 -39.51 31.81 -72.86
C ILE A 127 -40.45 30.63 -73.10
N ASN A 128 -41.21 30.69 -74.21
CA ASN A 128 -42.21 29.68 -74.53
C ASN A 128 -43.24 29.43 -73.38
N ASN A 129 -43.63 30.55 -72.68
CA ASN A 129 -44.52 30.57 -71.55
C ASN A 129 -43.97 29.84 -70.26
N LYS A 130 -42.70 29.49 -70.24
CA LYS A 130 -41.97 28.91 -69.11
C LYS A 130 -41.06 29.93 -68.46
N ARG A 131 -40.92 29.88 -67.15
CA ARG A 131 -39.95 30.68 -66.38
C ARG A 131 -38.52 30.27 -66.84
N GLU A 132 -37.74 31.26 -67.21
CA GLU A 132 -36.36 31.07 -67.73
C GLU A 132 -35.51 32.24 -67.30
N GLY A 133 -34.23 32.02 -66.97
CA GLY A 133 -33.34 33.08 -66.48
C GLY A 133 -33.73 33.57 -65.09
N TYR A 134 -33.38 34.83 -64.78
CA TYR A 134 -33.64 35.38 -63.46
C TYR A 134 -35.10 35.82 -63.30
N GLY A 135 -35.68 35.56 -62.10
CA GLY A 135 -37.04 36.00 -61.74
C GLY A 135 -37.37 35.89 -60.25
N ILE A 136 -38.46 36.54 -59.90
CA ILE A 136 -38.99 36.59 -58.53
C ILE A 136 -40.34 35.89 -58.48
N MET A 137 -40.53 35.00 -57.51
CA MET A 137 -41.78 34.32 -57.28
C MET A 137 -42.31 34.63 -55.87
N HIS A 138 -43.40 35.33 -55.81
CA HIS A 138 -44.20 35.60 -54.60
C HIS A 138 -45.23 34.50 -54.44
N TYR A 139 -45.02 33.57 -53.51
CA TYR A 139 -45.95 32.50 -53.28
C TYR A 139 -47.16 32.93 -52.41
N ASN A 140 -48.33 32.37 -52.68
CA ASN A 140 -49.54 32.63 -51.87
C ASN A 140 -49.40 32.24 -50.41
N SER A 141 -48.44 31.35 -50.08
CA SER A 141 -48.07 30.99 -48.71
C SER A 141 -47.36 32.13 -47.94
N GLY A 142 -46.89 33.18 -48.65
CA GLY A 142 -46.01 34.19 -48.12
C GLY A 142 -44.52 33.95 -48.32
N ASP A 143 -44.17 32.81 -48.90
CA ASP A 143 -42.79 32.54 -49.26
C ASP A 143 -42.32 33.38 -50.43
N LEU A 144 -41.01 33.60 -50.54
CA LEU A 144 -40.38 34.35 -51.63
C LEU A 144 -39.22 33.54 -52.20
N TYR A 145 -39.16 33.46 -53.55
CA TYR A 145 -37.98 33.02 -54.23
C TYR A 145 -37.50 34.06 -55.19
N GLU A 146 -36.23 34.37 -55.16
CA GLU A 146 -35.54 35.28 -56.07
C GLU A 146 -34.30 34.59 -56.62
N GLY A 147 -34.27 34.33 -57.95
CA GLY A 147 -33.16 33.58 -58.53
C GLY A 147 -33.39 33.09 -59.93
N GLU A 148 -32.52 32.17 -60.36
CA GLU A 148 -32.48 31.61 -61.69
C GLU A 148 -33.52 30.49 -61.86
N TYR A 149 -34.13 30.49 -63.06
CA TYR A 149 -35.10 29.49 -63.52
C TYR A 149 -34.64 28.86 -64.83
N LYS A 150 -34.92 27.57 -65.01
CA LYS A 150 -34.77 26.84 -66.22
C LYS A 150 -35.94 25.89 -66.41
N ASN A 151 -36.63 26.01 -67.57
CA ASN A 151 -37.81 25.17 -67.88
C ASN A 151 -38.85 25.11 -66.76
N ASP A 152 -39.28 26.27 -66.17
CA ASP A 152 -40.20 26.43 -65.06
C ASP A 152 -39.74 25.97 -63.68
N LYS A 153 -38.50 25.46 -63.55
CA LYS A 153 -37.93 25.03 -62.28
C LYS A 153 -36.88 26.01 -61.79
N LYS A 154 -36.72 26.15 -60.47
CA LYS A 154 -35.55 26.80 -59.85
C LYS A 154 -34.31 26.04 -60.32
N ASP A 155 -33.37 26.70 -60.98
CA ASP A 155 -32.16 26.07 -61.53
C ASP A 155 -31.06 27.13 -61.70
N GLY A 156 -29.94 26.98 -60.98
CA GLY A 156 -28.93 27.99 -60.82
C GLY A 156 -28.94 28.64 -59.42
N LYS A 157 -28.44 29.86 -59.29
CA LYS A 157 -28.36 30.55 -58.00
C LYS A 157 -29.69 31.22 -57.62
N GLY A 158 -30.01 31.20 -56.35
CA GLY A 158 -31.19 31.88 -55.84
C GLY A 158 -31.28 31.97 -54.34
N ILE A 159 -32.21 32.81 -53.90
CA ILE A 159 -32.55 33.04 -52.51
C ILE A 159 -34.01 32.61 -52.29
N TYR A 160 -34.22 31.75 -51.28
CA TYR A 160 -35.56 31.36 -50.84
C TYR A 160 -35.80 31.85 -49.43
N THR A 161 -36.78 32.65 -49.20
CA THR A 161 -37.23 33.13 -47.91
C THR A 161 -38.59 32.52 -47.58
N SER A 162 -38.63 31.75 -46.49
CA SER A 162 -39.86 31.10 -46.04
C SER A 162 -40.63 31.96 -45.04
N VAL A 163 -41.94 31.90 -45.12
CA VAL A 163 -42.85 32.48 -44.09
C VAL A 163 -42.63 31.83 -42.73
N ASP A 164 -42.16 30.59 -42.68
CA ASP A 164 -41.77 29.89 -41.43
C ASP A 164 -40.50 30.45 -40.78
N GLY A 165 -39.83 31.41 -41.46
CA GLY A 165 -38.69 32.17 -40.92
C GLY A 165 -37.33 31.57 -41.21
N TYR A 166 -37.17 30.66 -42.19
CA TYR A 166 -35.84 30.31 -42.66
C TYR A 166 -35.53 31.03 -43.99
N ARG A 167 -34.25 31.30 -44.22
CA ARG A 167 -33.72 31.85 -45.45
C ARG A 167 -32.61 30.95 -45.98
N TYR A 168 -32.77 30.50 -47.25
CA TYR A 168 -31.75 29.75 -48.00
C TYR A 168 -31.19 30.65 -49.10
N GLU A 169 -29.89 30.65 -49.24
CA GLU A 169 -29.15 31.28 -50.34
C GLU A 169 -28.14 30.30 -50.93
N GLY A 170 -28.29 29.97 -52.20
CA GLY A 170 -27.43 28.92 -52.80
C GLY A 170 -27.88 28.46 -54.15
N GLU A 171 -27.38 27.32 -54.53
CA GLU A 171 -27.69 26.70 -55.82
C GLU A 171 -28.94 25.82 -55.75
N PHE A 172 -29.67 25.82 -56.88
CA PHE A 172 -30.85 24.99 -57.11
C PHE A 172 -30.65 24.16 -58.37
N LYS A 173 -31.19 22.99 -58.43
CA LYS A 173 -31.24 22.11 -59.57
C LYS A 173 -32.58 21.40 -59.63
N GLU A 174 -33.26 21.54 -60.78
CA GLU A 174 -34.55 20.89 -60.97
C GLU A 174 -35.61 21.25 -59.88
N GLY A 175 -35.52 22.43 -59.29
CA GLY A 175 -36.41 22.90 -58.25
C GLY A 175 -35.97 22.63 -56.81
N LEU A 176 -34.93 21.84 -56.61
CA LEU A 176 -34.42 21.41 -55.29
C LEU A 176 -33.10 22.10 -54.95
N ARG A 177 -32.81 22.36 -53.70
CA ARG A 177 -31.51 22.87 -53.21
C ARG A 177 -30.43 21.89 -53.63
N HIS A 178 -29.36 22.38 -54.21
CA HIS A 178 -28.28 21.56 -54.77
C HIS A 178 -26.97 22.37 -54.68
N GLY A 179 -25.78 21.70 -54.91
CA GLY A 179 -24.52 22.40 -54.93
C GLY A 179 -24.21 23.11 -53.60
N LYS A 180 -23.64 24.29 -53.64
CA LYS A 180 -23.30 25.07 -52.43
C LYS A 180 -24.43 25.99 -52.00
N GLY A 181 -24.69 26.08 -50.70
CA GLY A 181 -25.71 26.99 -50.19
C GLY A 181 -25.71 27.09 -48.67
N VAL A 182 -26.24 28.22 -48.24
CA VAL A 182 -26.37 28.59 -46.84
C VAL A 182 -27.85 28.65 -46.45
N ILE A 183 -28.24 27.98 -45.38
CA ILE A 183 -29.55 28.15 -44.77
C ILE A 183 -29.39 28.70 -43.35
N VAL A 184 -30.23 29.70 -43.04
CA VAL A 184 -30.37 30.24 -41.68
C VAL A 184 -31.80 29.95 -41.24
N TYR A 185 -31.94 29.26 -40.11
CA TYR A 185 -33.24 28.90 -39.54
C TYR A 185 -33.75 29.98 -38.56
N LYS A 186 -35.05 30.04 -38.39
CA LYS A 186 -35.71 30.89 -37.39
C LYS A 186 -35.18 30.62 -35.94
N SER A 187 -34.72 29.40 -35.65
CA SER A 187 -34.11 29.02 -34.37
C SER A 187 -32.80 29.76 -34.10
N GLY A 188 -32.14 30.29 -35.12
CA GLY A 188 -30.77 30.80 -35.09
C GLY A 188 -29.72 29.80 -35.58
N ASP A 189 -30.12 28.58 -35.82
CA ASP A 189 -29.21 27.58 -36.42
C ASP A 189 -28.85 27.99 -37.85
N LYS A 190 -27.64 27.65 -38.30
CA LYS A 190 -27.18 27.91 -39.66
C LYS A 190 -26.45 26.67 -40.21
N PHE A 191 -26.70 26.31 -41.47
CA PHE A 191 -25.88 25.39 -42.21
C PHE A 191 -25.27 26.09 -43.42
N ASP A 192 -23.98 25.87 -43.63
CA ASP A 192 -23.20 26.40 -44.73
C ASP A 192 -22.41 25.24 -45.36
N GLY A 193 -22.86 24.80 -46.55
CA GLY A 193 -22.24 23.60 -47.12
C GLY A 193 -22.84 23.09 -48.41
N GLU A 194 -22.63 21.83 -48.68
CA GLU A 194 -23.03 21.17 -49.92
C GLU A 194 -24.41 20.51 -49.74
N TRP A 195 -25.21 20.60 -50.81
CA TRP A 195 -26.58 20.12 -50.87
C TRP A 195 -26.78 19.16 -52.06
N GLU A 196 -27.56 18.15 -51.85
CA GLU A 196 -28.06 17.27 -52.92
C GLU A 196 -29.55 16.97 -52.67
N LYS A 197 -30.41 17.41 -53.60
CA LYS A 197 -31.85 17.12 -53.52
C LYS A 197 -32.45 17.48 -52.18
N ASP A 198 -32.32 18.75 -51.76
CA ASP A 198 -32.82 19.34 -50.51
C ASP A 198 -32.22 18.79 -49.22
N LYS A 199 -31.15 18.00 -49.31
CA LYS A 199 -30.46 17.41 -48.15
C LYS A 199 -29.03 17.92 -48.06
N TYR A 200 -28.50 18.07 -46.86
CA TYR A 200 -27.10 18.21 -46.60
C TYR A 200 -26.36 16.98 -47.13
N ASN A 201 -25.39 17.15 -47.96
CA ASN A 201 -24.66 16.05 -48.59
C ASN A 201 -23.31 16.57 -49.11
N GLY A 202 -22.19 16.00 -48.66
CA GLY A 202 -20.84 16.50 -48.91
C GLY A 202 -20.28 17.24 -47.71
N LYS A 203 -19.48 18.28 -47.96
CA LYS A 203 -18.87 19.08 -46.87
C LYS A 203 -19.76 20.21 -46.42
N GLY A 204 -19.80 20.49 -45.09
CA GLY A 204 -20.54 21.61 -44.57
C GLY A 204 -20.34 21.87 -43.07
N ILE A 205 -20.60 23.13 -42.68
CA ILE A 205 -20.52 23.56 -41.32
C ILE A 205 -21.94 23.84 -40.81
N TYR A 206 -22.31 23.19 -39.71
CA TYR A 206 -23.55 23.46 -38.99
C TYR A 206 -23.24 24.24 -37.71
N TYR A 207 -23.79 25.40 -37.59
CA TYR A 207 -23.72 26.25 -36.41
C TYR A 207 -25.03 26.11 -35.64
N PHE A 208 -24.95 25.63 -34.41
CA PHE A 208 -26.10 25.55 -33.52
C PHE A 208 -26.33 26.88 -32.81
N LYS A 209 -27.58 27.17 -32.46
CA LYS A 209 -27.98 28.38 -31.77
C LYS A 209 -27.31 28.57 -30.39
N ASP A 210 -26.87 27.46 -29.76
CA ASP A 210 -26.19 27.48 -28.46
C ASP A 210 -24.70 27.86 -28.58
N GLY A 211 -24.17 28.03 -29.80
CA GLY A 211 -22.77 28.36 -30.07
C GLY A 211 -21.88 27.18 -30.40
N SER A 212 -22.37 25.94 -30.24
CA SER A 212 -21.66 24.76 -30.70
C SER A 212 -21.64 24.71 -32.23
N LYS A 213 -20.71 23.97 -32.81
CA LYS A 213 -20.65 23.78 -34.27
C LYS A 213 -20.09 22.42 -34.65
N TYR A 214 -20.55 21.94 -35.80
CA TYR A 214 -19.96 20.80 -36.48
C TYR A 214 -19.39 21.23 -37.82
N ASP A 215 -18.18 20.81 -38.14
CA ASP A 215 -17.50 21.05 -39.43
C ASP A 215 -17.05 19.69 -39.97
N GLY A 216 -17.68 19.22 -41.04
CA GLY A 216 -17.36 17.88 -41.54
C GLY A 216 -18.23 17.36 -42.66
N ASP A 217 -18.22 16.05 -42.82
CA ASP A 217 -18.92 15.32 -43.85
C ASP A 217 -20.38 15.07 -43.50
N TRP A 218 -21.24 15.25 -44.48
CA TRP A 218 -22.68 15.07 -44.39
C TRP A 218 -23.19 14.07 -45.44
N LYS A 219 -24.13 13.26 -45.04
CA LYS A 219 -24.84 12.37 -45.95
C LYS A 219 -26.33 12.30 -45.59
N ASN A 220 -27.19 12.72 -46.49
CA ASN A 220 -28.66 12.71 -46.28
C ASN A 220 -29.11 13.38 -44.97
N ASN A 221 -28.61 14.60 -44.67
CA ASN A 221 -28.88 15.39 -43.46
C ASN A 221 -28.30 14.79 -42.17
N LYS A 222 -27.39 13.82 -42.27
CA LYS A 222 -26.73 13.21 -41.11
C LYS A 222 -25.21 13.45 -41.17
N LEU A 223 -24.60 13.56 -40.00
CA LEU A 223 -23.13 13.51 -39.85
C LEU A 223 -22.67 12.13 -40.31
N ASN A 224 -21.73 12.08 -41.25
CA ASN A 224 -21.31 10.79 -41.82
C ASN A 224 -19.94 10.97 -42.53
N GLY A 225 -18.91 10.28 -42.03
CA GLY A 225 -17.54 10.48 -42.42
C GLY A 225 -16.75 11.27 -41.39
N PHE A 226 -15.70 11.96 -41.77
CA PHE A 226 -14.86 12.71 -40.85
C PHE A 226 -15.47 14.08 -40.55
N GLY A 227 -15.42 14.47 -39.25
CA GLY A 227 -15.84 15.78 -38.82
C GLY A 227 -15.27 16.22 -37.47
N ILE A 228 -15.39 17.53 -37.24
CA ILE A 228 -14.97 18.15 -35.99
C ILE A 228 -16.18 18.80 -35.34
N PHE A 229 -16.51 18.33 -34.12
CA PHE A 229 -17.53 18.94 -33.29
C PHE A 229 -16.87 19.81 -32.21
N TYR A 230 -17.29 21.03 -32.09
CA TYR A 230 -16.90 21.97 -31.05
C TYR A 230 -18.10 22.21 -30.13
N ASP A 231 -17.97 21.76 -28.90
CA ASP A 231 -18.99 21.96 -27.87
C ASP A 231 -18.90 23.36 -27.25
N ILE A 232 -20.01 23.87 -26.73
CA ILE A 232 -20.06 25.15 -26.03
C ILE A 232 -19.17 25.18 -24.78
N ASN A 233 -18.91 24.02 -24.17
CA ASN A 233 -18.07 23.85 -22.98
C ASN A 233 -16.57 23.75 -23.32
N ASN A 234 -16.16 24.12 -24.54
CA ASN A 234 -14.79 23.98 -25.05
C ASN A 234 -14.29 22.53 -25.26
N ASP A 235 -15.14 21.54 -25.09
CA ASP A 235 -14.83 20.19 -25.53
C ASP A 235 -14.78 20.15 -27.05
N ARG A 236 -13.93 19.27 -27.58
CA ARG A 236 -13.81 19.09 -29.03
C ARG A 236 -13.61 17.64 -29.38
N TYR A 237 -14.41 17.15 -30.32
CA TYR A 237 -14.21 15.85 -30.94
C TYR A 237 -13.75 16.00 -32.37
N GLU A 238 -12.74 15.27 -32.79
CA GLU A 238 -12.24 15.14 -34.15
C GLU A 238 -12.23 13.66 -34.53
N GLY A 239 -13.07 13.23 -35.48
CA GLY A 239 -13.10 11.81 -35.82
C GLY A 239 -14.23 11.40 -36.73
N ASP A 240 -14.42 10.10 -36.82
CA ASP A 240 -15.39 9.48 -37.70
C ASP A 240 -16.79 9.48 -37.08
N TYR A 241 -17.76 9.77 -37.95
CA TYR A 241 -19.19 9.72 -37.67
C TYR A 241 -19.91 8.75 -38.61
N LYS A 242 -20.94 8.11 -38.13
CA LYS A 242 -21.85 7.28 -38.88
C LYS A 242 -23.28 7.56 -38.40
N ASP A 243 -24.11 8.10 -39.30
CA ASP A 243 -25.52 8.42 -39.03
C ASP A 243 -25.75 9.26 -37.74
N ASN A 244 -24.94 10.30 -37.53
CA ASN A 244 -24.91 11.22 -36.38
C ASN A 244 -24.25 10.68 -35.10
N ILE A 245 -23.67 9.50 -35.12
CA ILE A 245 -23.07 8.80 -33.98
C ILE A 245 -21.56 8.78 -34.20
N LYS A 246 -20.74 8.99 -33.16
CA LYS A 246 -19.29 8.75 -33.21
C LYS A 246 -19.06 7.26 -33.37
N ASP A 247 -18.51 6.84 -34.50
CA ASP A 247 -18.28 5.42 -34.83
C ASP A 247 -17.05 5.35 -35.75
N GLY A 248 -15.96 4.78 -35.23
CA GLY A 248 -14.66 4.73 -35.89
C GLY A 248 -13.54 5.26 -35.02
N TYR A 249 -12.53 5.88 -35.61
CA TYR A 249 -11.41 6.47 -34.88
C TYR A 249 -11.64 7.94 -34.62
N GLY A 250 -11.33 8.39 -33.36
CA GLY A 250 -11.49 9.78 -32.99
C GLY A 250 -10.56 10.26 -31.87
N LYS A 251 -10.48 11.59 -31.79
CA LYS A 251 -9.78 12.30 -30.72
C LYS A 251 -10.78 13.18 -29.99
N TYR A 252 -10.81 13.06 -28.68
CA TYR A 252 -11.63 13.91 -27.82
C TYR A 252 -10.74 14.76 -26.93
N PHE A 253 -10.89 16.05 -27.01
CA PHE A 253 -10.20 17.06 -26.20
C PHE A 253 -11.19 17.58 -25.19
N TYR A 254 -10.94 17.31 -23.93
CA TYR A 254 -11.77 17.75 -22.82
C TYR A 254 -11.37 19.16 -22.37
N GLU A 255 -12.32 19.96 -21.92
CA GLU A 255 -12.08 21.29 -21.34
C GLU A 255 -11.04 21.26 -20.21
N ASN A 256 -11.07 20.21 -19.39
CA ASN A 256 -10.13 20.02 -18.28
C ASN A 256 -8.68 19.71 -18.72
N GLY A 257 -8.39 19.69 -20.04
CA GLY A 257 -7.08 19.42 -20.61
C GLY A 257 -6.73 17.94 -20.79
N ASN A 258 -7.62 17.02 -20.44
CA ASN A 258 -7.46 15.62 -20.83
C ASN A 258 -7.65 15.44 -22.34
N ARG A 259 -7.10 14.35 -22.89
CA ARG A 259 -7.31 14.01 -24.31
C ARG A 259 -7.39 12.49 -24.46
N TYR A 260 -8.41 12.03 -25.15
CA TYR A 260 -8.52 10.64 -25.61
C TYR A 260 -8.23 10.53 -27.09
N GLU A 261 -7.53 9.48 -27.49
CA GLU A 261 -7.31 9.10 -28.90
C GLU A 261 -7.54 7.59 -29.03
N GLY A 262 -8.56 7.19 -29.79
CA GLY A 262 -8.90 5.76 -29.90
C GLY A 262 -10.18 5.48 -30.65
N GLN A 263 -10.67 4.28 -30.47
CA GLN A 263 -11.89 3.79 -31.12
C GLN A 263 -13.14 4.29 -30.39
N TYR A 264 -14.17 4.57 -31.18
CA TYR A 264 -15.54 4.85 -30.75
C TYR A 264 -16.50 3.85 -31.39
N ILE A 265 -17.45 3.37 -30.63
CA ILE A 265 -18.59 2.58 -31.08
C ILE A 265 -19.82 3.15 -30.37
N ASP A 266 -20.86 3.50 -31.12
CA ASP A 266 -22.11 4.05 -30.59
C ASP A 266 -21.88 5.20 -29.58
N ASP A 267 -21.11 6.24 -29.98
CA ASP A 267 -20.71 7.41 -29.19
C ASP A 267 -19.80 7.16 -27.99
N LYS A 268 -19.44 5.92 -27.67
CA LYS A 268 -18.63 5.54 -26.53
C LYS A 268 -17.19 5.20 -26.90
N GLN A 269 -16.27 5.48 -25.99
CA GLN A 269 -14.89 4.99 -26.10
C GLN A 269 -14.89 3.47 -25.92
N GLU A 270 -14.39 2.77 -26.94
CA GLU A 270 -14.35 1.32 -27.01
C GLU A 270 -13.03 0.83 -27.58
N GLY A 271 -12.68 -0.44 -27.33
CA GLY A 271 -11.48 -1.06 -27.90
C GLY A 271 -10.19 -0.43 -27.40
N VAL A 272 -9.21 -0.30 -28.30
CA VAL A 272 -7.88 0.22 -27.93
C VAL A 272 -7.82 1.74 -28.07
N GLY A 273 -7.35 2.41 -27.02
CA GLY A 273 -7.18 3.86 -27.02
C GLY A 273 -6.02 4.33 -26.14
N THR A 274 -5.77 5.62 -26.21
CA THR A 274 -4.82 6.33 -25.36
C THR A 274 -5.52 7.50 -24.68
N MET A 275 -5.46 7.54 -23.36
CA MET A 275 -5.87 8.70 -22.56
C MET A 275 -4.62 9.45 -22.10
N PHE A 276 -4.57 10.73 -22.38
CA PHE A 276 -3.59 11.68 -21.87
C PHE A 276 -4.29 12.51 -20.80
N PHE A 277 -3.78 12.50 -19.59
CA PHE A 277 -4.34 13.27 -18.49
C PHE A 277 -3.65 14.62 -18.35
N ASN A 278 -4.37 15.62 -17.92
CA ASN A 278 -3.85 16.98 -17.73
C ASN A 278 -2.73 17.07 -16.67
N ASN A 279 -2.67 16.11 -15.76
CA ASN A 279 -1.59 15.99 -14.77
C ASN A 279 -0.29 15.42 -15.34
N GLY A 280 -0.26 15.05 -16.64
CA GLY A 280 0.87 14.45 -17.32
C GLY A 280 0.92 12.93 -17.30
N ASP A 281 -0.02 12.26 -16.65
CA ASP A 281 -0.16 10.81 -16.73
C ASP A 281 -0.63 10.39 -18.14
N LYS A 282 -0.42 9.11 -18.48
CA LYS A 282 -0.90 8.54 -19.73
C LYS A 282 -1.33 7.09 -19.53
N TYR A 283 -2.46 6.73 -20.11
CA TYR A 283 -2.89 5.33 -20.22
C TYR A 283 -2.94 4.89 -21.67
N ILE A 284 -2.47 3.70 -21.96
CA ILE A 284 -2.58 3.03 -23.26
C ILE A 284 -3.17 1.64 -22.99
N GLY A 285 -4.34 1.36 -23.53
CA GLY A 285 -4.99 0.07 -23.27
C GLY A 285 -6.42 0.02 -23.78
N ASN A 286 -7.15 -0.95 -23.26
CA ASN A 286 -8.53 -1.18 -23.63
C ASN A 286 -9.49 -0.23 -22.89
N PHE A 287 -10.54 0.17 -23.61
CA PHE A 287 -11.67 0.93 -23.12
C PHE A 287 -12.95 0.15 -23.37
N LYS A 288 -13.92 0.33 -22.50
CA LYS A 288 -15.27 -0.19 -22.63
C LYS A 288 -16.24 0.78 -21.95
N ASP A 289 -17.30 1.17 -22.65
CA ASP A 289 -18.30 2.09 -22.13
C ASP A 289 -17.69 3.33 -21.47
N ASP A 290 -16.78 4.03 -22.18
CA ASP A 290 -16.04 5.22 -21.72
C ASP A 290 -15.09 5.04 -20.53
N GLN A 291 -14.82 3.81 -20.12
CA GLN A 291 -13.95 3.49 -19.01
C GLN A 291 -12.73 2.70 -19.45
N MET A 292 -11.60 2.94 -18.78
CA MET A 292 -10.45 2.04 -18.90
C MET A 292 -10.85 0.68 -18.33
N GLU A 293 -10.83 -0.37 -19.18
CA GLU A 293 -11.28 -1.72 -18.83
C GLU A 293 -10.39 -2.77 -19.55
N GLY A 294 -10.07 -3.88 -18.88
CA GLY A 294 -9.23 -4.92 -19.44
C GLY A 294 -7.74 -4.64 -19.31
N LYS A 295 -6.94 -4.98 -20.32
CA LYS A 295 -5.47 -4.85 -20.24
C LYS A 295 -5.00 -3.49 -20.72
N GLY A 296 -3.99 -2.94 -20.01
CA GLY A 296 -3.36 -1.69 -20.41
C GLY A 296 -2.07 -1.38 -19.66
N THR A 297 -1.45 -0.28 -20.06
CA THR A 297 -0.27 0.29 -19.44
C THR A 297 -0.57 1.71 -18.99
N TYR A 298 -0.39 1.98 -17.72
CA TYR A 298 -0.53 3.32 -17.13
C TYR A 298 0.84 3.88 -16.79
N TYR A 299 1.18 5.02 -17.35
CA TYR A 299 2.41 5.77 -17.11
C TYR A 299 2.08 6.94 -16.21
N TYR A 300 2.68 6.98 -15.04
CA TYR A 300 2.54 8.08 -14.09
C TYR A 300 3.60 9.14 -14.35
N ILE A 301 3.27 10.40 -14.13
CA ILE A 301 4.22 11.51 -14.31
C ILE A 301 5.44 11.41 -13.39
N ASN A 302 5.31 10.75 -12.24
CA ASN A 302 6.43 10.51 -11.32
C ASN A 302 7.42 9.44 -11.82
N GLY A 303 7.19 8.87 -13.01
CA GLY A 303 8.02 7.84 -13.64
C GLY A 303 7.65 6.40 -13.25
N ASP A 304 6.63 6.19 -12.41
CA ASP A 304 6.09 4.86 -12.18
C ASP A 304 5.37 4.35 -13.43
N ARG A 305 5.26 3.03 -13.59
CA ARG A 305 4.54 2.40 -14.70
C ARG A 305 3.81 1.16 -14.22
N TYR A 306 2.53 1.10 -14.50
CA TYR A 306 1.72 -0.10 -14.26
C TYR A 306 1.42 -0.81 -15.58
N GLU A 307 1.57 -2.12 -15.61
CA GLU A 307 1.20 -3.01 -16.71
C GLU A 307 0.31 -4.11 -16.16
N GLY A 308 -0.94 -4.19 -16.60
CA GLY A 308 -1.87 -5.18 -16.06
C GLY A 308 -3.33 -4.95 -16.40
N GLU A 309 -4.17 -5.60 -15.64
CA GLU A 309 -5.61 -5.49 -15.76
C GLU A 309 -6.12 -4.24 -15.04
N ILE A 310 -7.09 -3.59 -15.66
CA ILE A 310 -7.82 -2.43 -15.14
C ILE A 310 -9.30 -2.75 -15.23
N SER A 311 -10.05 -2.36 -14.23
CA SER A 311 -11.50 -2.42 -14.24
C SER A 311 -12.07 -1.16 -13.61
N HIS A 312 -13.05 -0.54 -14.28
CA HIS A 312 -13.68 0.71 -13.83
C HIS A 312 -12.64 1.80 -13.49
N ASN A 313 -11.68 2.02 -14.40
CA ASN A 313 -10.58 2.98 -14.25
C ASN A 313 -9.59 2.69 -13.11
N LEU A 314 -9.67 1.53 -12.44
CA LEU A 314 -8.81 1.14 -11.33
C LEU A 314 -8.00 -0.11 -11.66
N ARG A 315 -6.78 -0.19 -11.14
CA ARG A 315 -5.98 -1.42 -11.21
C ARG A 315 -6.76 -2.58 -10.59
N HIS A 316 -6.86 -3.67 -11.33
CA HIS A 316 -7.60 -4.86 -10.93
C HIS A 316 -6.90 -6.13 -11.43
N GLY A 317 -7.30 -7.33 -10.93
CA GLY A 317 -6.70 -8.58 -11.40
C GLY A 317 -5.19 -8.61 -11.29
N ASN A 318 -4.53 -9.20 -12.27
CA ASN A 318 -3.07 -9.34 -12.26
C ASN A 318 -2.36 -8.15 -12.91
N GLY A 319 -1.31 -7.66 -12.26
CA GLY A 319 -0.53 -6.56 -12.79
C GLY A 319 0.88 -6.45 -12.23
N THR A 320 1.70 -5.66 -12.90
CA THR A 320 3.06 -5.33 -12.49
C THR A 320 3.19 -3.81 -12.39
N LEU A 321 3.60 -3.33 -11.24
CA LEU A 321 3.93 -1.92 -11.01
C LEU A 321 5.44 -1.77 -10.89
N PHE A 322 6.02 -1.03 -11.81
CA PHE A 322 7.42 -0.61 -11.80
C PHE A 322 7.47 0.77 -11.15
N PHE A 323 8.19 0.88 -10.06
CA PHE A 323 8.39 2.15 -9.39
C PHE A 323 9.60 2.88 -9.97
N SER A 324 9.53 4.19 -10.06
CA SER A 324 10.63 5.05 -10.53
C SER A 324 11.92 4.90 -9.73
N ASN A 325 11.81 4.52 -8.45
CA ASN A 325 12.95 4.22 -7.59
C ASN A 325 13.63 2.87 -7.88
N GLY A 326 13.13 2.09 -8.85
CA GLY A 326 13.65 0.79 -9.27
C GLY A 326 13.11 -0.40 -8.49
N ASN A 327 12.14 -0.22 -7.62
CA ASN A 327 11.37 -1.33 -7.04
C ASN A 327 10.34 -1.84 -8.05
N MET A 328 9.83 -3.05 -7.82
CA MET A 328 8.78 -3.65 -8.66
C MET A 328 7.83 -4.47 -7.79
N TYR A 329 6.54 -4.31 -8.02
CA TYR A 329 5.54 -5.23 -7.49
C TYR A 329 4.88 -5.99 -8.62
N LYS A 330 4.73 -7.30 -8.47
CA LYS A 330 4.00 -8.17 -9.39
C LYS A 330 3.01 -9.01 -8.59
N GLY A 331 1.74 -8.93 -8.90
CA GLY A 331 0.71 -9.68 -8.17
C GLY A 331 -0.69 -9.16 -8.44
N GLU A 332 -1.59 -9.55 -7.57
CA GLU A 332 -3.01 -9.24 -7.67
C GLU A 332 -3.33 -7.82 -7.16
N TYR A 333 -4.36 -7.24 -7.78
CA TYR A 333 -4.94 -5.94 -7.42
C TYR A 333 -6.44 -6.04 -7.31
N LYS A 334 -7.01 -5.27 -6.40
CA LYS A 334 -8.45 -5.10 -6.26
C LYS A 334 -8.75 -3.65 -5.89
N TYR A 335 -9.60 -3.00 -6.71
CA TYR A 335 -9.96 -1.58 -6.52
C TYR A 335 -8.76 -0.65 -6.31
N GLY A 336 -7.74 -0.79 -7.16
CA GLY A 336 -6.54 0.02 -7.13
C GLY A 336 -5.48 -0.37 -6.11
N LYS A 337 -5.78 -1.25 -5.15
CA LYS A 337 -4.89 -1.70 -4.09
C LYS A 337 -4.29 -3.07 -4.39
N ARG A 338 -3.07 -3.32 -3.87
CA ARG A 338 -2.48 -4.66 -3.88
C ARG A 338 -3.29 -5.57 -2.97
N GLU A 339 -3.73 -6.70 -3.51
CA GLU A 339 -4.59 -7.67 -2.82
C GLU A 339 -4.17 -9.08 -3.25
N GLY A 340 -4.49 -10.13 -2.45
CA GLY A 340 -4.16 -11.49 -2.81
C GLY A 340 -2.66 -11.78 -2.86
N ILE A 341 -2.25 -12.68 -3.74
CA ILE A 341 -0.84 -13.13 -3.82
C ILE A 341 -0.01 -12.16 -4.66
N GLY A 342 1.14 -11.78 -4.11
CA GLY A 342 2.05 -10.89 -4.79
C GLY A 342 3.51 -11.01 -4.38
N LYS A 343 4.36 -10.35 -5.17
CA LYS A 343 5.80 -10.31 -4.99
C LYS A 343 6.29 -8.87 -5.15
N MET A 344 6.89 -8.34 -4.10
CA MET A 344 7.60 -7.06 -4.11
C MET A 344 9.10 -7.32 -4.25
N ILE A 345 9.73 -6.77 -5.26
CA ILE A 345 11.17 -6.84 -5.51
C ILE A 345 11.74 -5.43 -5.34
N CYS A 346 12.63 -5.28 -4.38
CA CYS A 346 13.29 -4.01 -4.12
C CYS A 346 14.58 -3.88 -4.95
N LYS A 347 14.94 -2.66 -5.36
CA LYS A 347 16.17 -2.35 -6.10
C LYS A 347 17.44 -2.88 -5.40
N ASN A 348 17.44 -2.93 -4.06
CA ASN A 348 18.55 -3.46 -3.28
C ASN A 348 18.65 -5.00 -3.27
N GLY A 349 17.80 -5.71 -4.01
CA GLY A 349 17.75 -7.17 -4.12
C GLY A 349 16.97 -7.87 -3.00
N ASN A 350 16.31 -7.15 -2.12
CA ASN A 350 15.39 -7.74 -1.15
C ASN A 350 14.06 -8.07 -1.84
N THR A 351 13.42 -9.15 -1.37
CA THR A 351 12.15 -9.60 -1.96
C THR A 351 11.17 -9.99 -0.85
N PHE A 352 9.93 -9.61 -1.01
CA PHE A 352 8.80 -10.05 -0.19
C PHE A 352 7.81 -10.80 -1.10
N GLU A 353 7.42 -12.00 -0.71
CA GLU A 353 6.44 -12.84 -1.42
C GLU A 353 5.38 -13.28 -0.42
N GLY A 354 4.11 -13.18 -0.79
CA GLY A 354 3.02 -13.63 0.09
C GLY A 354 1.71 -12.93 -0.16
N GLU A 355 0.86 -12.98 0.83
CA GLU A 355 -0.47 -12.40 0.80
C GLU A 355 -0.41 -10.89 1.05
N PHE A 356 -1.14 -10.13 0.23
CA PHE A 356 -1.32 -8.69 0.39
C PHE A 356 -2.80 -8.40 0.68
N LYS A 357 -3.03 -7.45 1.56
CA LYS A 357 -4.36 -6.94 1.86
C LYS A 357 -4.28 -5.43 2.05
N GLU A 358 -5.19 -4.70 1.37
CA GLU A 358 -5.21 -3.24 1.44
C GLU A 358 -3.82 -2.59 1.17
N GLY A 359 -3.04 -3.19 0.27
CA GLY A 359 -1.71 -2.69 -0.11
C GLY A 359 -0.55 -3.10 0.80
N LYS A 360 -0.79 -3.79 1.91
CA LYS A 360 0.23 -4.27 2.86
C LYS A 360 0.41 -5.78 2.77
N LEU A 361 1.61 -6.26 3.13
CA LEU A 361 1.86 -7.69 3.29
C LEU A 361 1.14 -8.16 4.58
N GLU A 362 0.26 -9.15 4.43
CA GLU A 362 -0.62 -9.67 5.48
C GLU A 362 -0.70 -11.18 5.32
N GLY A 363 -1.00 -11.95 6.40
CA GLY A 363 -1.10 -13.40 6.30
C GLY A 363 0.24 -14.09 6.08
N LYS A 364 0.25 -15.15 5.25
CA LYS A 364 1.46 -15.95 5.02
C LYS A 364 2.38 -15.30 3.99
N GLY A 365 3.69 -15.30 4.30
CA GLY A 365 4.67 -14.75 3.36
C GLY A 365 6.11 -15.14 3.64
N LYS A 366 6.99 -14.70 2.74
CA LYS A 366 8.44 -14.93 2.79
C LYS A 366 9.18 -13.62 2.55
N TYR A 367 10.25 -13.43 3.30
CA TYR A 367 11.19 -12.34 3.08
C TYR A 367 12.57 -12.89 2.73
N PHE A 368 13.12 -12.37 1.64
CA PHE A 368 14.47 -12.69 1.18
C PHE A 368 15.35 -11.44 1.27
N TYR A 369 16.49 -11.58 1.90
CA TYR A 369 17.54 -10.58 1.90
C TYR A 369 18.61 -10.97 0.89
N LYS A 370 18.77 -10.16 -0.19
CA LYS A 370 19.72 -10.44 -1.28
C LYS A 370 19.60 -11.90 -1.77
N ASN A 371 18.39 -12.32 -2.12
CA ASN A 371 18.03 -13.66 -2.60
C ASN A 371 18.23 -14.81 -1.59
N LYS A 372 18.54 -14.54 -0.32
CA LYS A 372 18.61 -15.55 0.74
C LYS A 372 17.37 -15.45 1.61
N LEU A 373 16.66 -16.56 1.77
CA LEU A 373 15.50 -16.65 2.66
C LEU A 373 15.92 -16.24 4.08
N LYS A 374 15.21 -15.26 4.63
CA LYS A 374 15.41 -14.72 5.97
C LYS A 374 14.27 -15.04 6.91
N TYR A 375 13.05 -14.98 6.39
CA TYR A 375 11.86 -15.26 7.17
C TYR A 375 10.82 -15.93 6.30
N GLU A 376 10.10 -16.89 6.87
CA GLU A 376 8.86 -17.44 6.33
C GLU A 376 7.87 -17.64 7.47
N GLY A 377 6.66 -17.12 7.33
CA GLY A 377 5.66 -17.17 8.39
C GLY A 377 4.57 -16.15 8.23
N ASP A 378 3.95 -15.79 9.36
CA ASP A 378 2.84 -14.85 9.43
C ASP A 378 3.33 -13.41 9.41
N PHE A 379 2.62 -12.58 8.66
CA PHE A 379 2.79 -11.13 8.59
C PHE A 379 1.51 -10.43 9.02
N LYS A 380 1.68 -9.31 9.70
CA LYS A 380 0.62 -8.36 9.99
C LYS A 380 1.17 -6.95 9.82
N ASP A 381 0.48 -6.13 9.01
CA ASP A 381 0.95 -4.77 8.68
C ASP A 381 2.41 -4.73 8.21
N ALA A 382 2.82 -5.71 7.37
CA ALA A 382 4.18 -5.89 6.85
C ALA A 382 5.26 -6.14 7.92
N LYS A 383 4.88 -6.58 9.12
CA LYS A 383 5.78 -7.02 10.19
C LYS A 383 5.64 -8.53 10.40
N TYR A 384 6.69 -9.18 10.90
CA TYR A 384 6.59 -10.55 11.40
C TYR A 384 5.70 -10.54 12.64
N ASP A 385 4.56 -11.23 12.59
CA ASP A 385 3.59 -11.27 13.67
C ASP A 385 2.79 -12.58 13.58
N GLY A 386 2.86 -13.43 14.60
CA GLY A 386 2.35 -14.79 14.59
C GLY A 386 3.47 -15.81 14.49
N LYS A 387 3.24 -16.97 13.85
CA LYS A 387 4.20 -18.05 13.75
C LYS A 387 5.11 -17.92 12.53
N GLY A 388 6.40 -18.17 12.71
CA GLY A 388 7.34 -18.11 11.61
C GLY A 388 8.71 -18.68 11.90
N ILE A 389 9.50 -18.80 10.85
CA ILE A 389 10.88 -19.27 10.88
C ILE A 389 11.79 -18.13 10.43
N TYR A 390 12.76 -17.78 11.27
CA TYR A 390 13.76 -16.76 10.95
C TYR A 390 15.17 -17.37 10.83
N TYR A 391 15.85 -17.08 9.73
CA TYR A 391 17.21 -17.54 9.44
C TYR A 391 18.21 -16.40 9.68
N HIS A 392 18.92 -16.48 10.80
CA HIS A 392 19.95 -15.49 11.15
C HIS A 392 21.17 -15.57 10.22
N SER A 393 21.82 -14.43 10.00
CA SER A 393 23.02 -14.36 9.14
C SER A 393 24.21 -15.17 9.68
N ASN A 394 24.28 -15.37 11.01
CA ASN A 394 25.30 -16.19 11.67
C ASN A 394 25.05 -17.70 11.55
N GLY A 395 23.96 -18.12 10.89
CA GLY A 395 23.58 -19.52 10.71
C GLY A 395 22.70 -20.11 11.81
N ASN A 396 22.24 -19.30 12.76
CA ASN A 396 21.20 -19.71 13.70
C ASN A 396 19.83 -19.74 13.00
N LYS A 397 18.89 -20.53 13.52
CA LYS A 397 17.50 -20.62 13.06
C LYS A 397 16.58 -20.50 14.27
N TYR A 398 15.61 -19.59 14.20
CA TYR A 398 14.51 -19.54 15.14
C TYR A 398 13.24 -20.05 14.48
N ASP A 399 12.44 -20.81 15.22
CA ASP A 399 11.17 -21.38 14.80
C ASP A 399 10.17 -21.16 15.94
N GLY A 400 9.26 -20.22 15.81
CA GLY A 400 8.40 -19.82 16.91
C GLY A 400 7.53 -18.62 16.64
N GLU A 401 7.07 -17.99 17.72
CA GLU A 401 6.16 -16.87 17.70
C GLU A 401 6.89 -15.54 17.61
N PHE A 402 6.29 -14.62 16.85
CA PHE A 402 6.74 -13.25 16.64
C PHE A 402 5.65 -12.28 17.00
N LYS A 403 6.06 -11.10 17.44
CA LYS A 403 5.21 -9.93 17.61
C LYS A 403 5.99 -8.69 17.21
N ASP A 404 5.44 -7.91 16.28
CA ASP A 404 6.06 -6.67 15.81
C ASP A 404 7.55 -6.82 15.41
N ASN A 405 7.88 -7.86 14.62
CA ASN A 405 9.23 -8.24 14.17
C ASN A 405 10.16 -8.84 15.23
N MET A 406 9.75 -8.98 16.47
CA MET A 406 10.56 -9.52 17.57
C MET A 406 10.11 -10.96 17.90
N MET A 407 11.05 -11.82 18.29
CA MET A 407 10.73 -13.12 18.91
C MET A 407 10.00 -12.85 20.23
N ASP A 408 8.73 -13.21 20.32
CA ASP A 408 7.88 -12.98 21.48
C ASP A 408 6.84 -14.11 21.58
N GLY A 409 6.82 -14.86 22.67
CA GLY A 409 6.04 -16.07 22.84
C GLY A 409 6.90 -17.33 22.89
N TYR A 410 6.34 -18.48 22.52
CA TYR A 410 7.05 -19.76 22.55
C TYR A 410 7.78 -20.03 21.24
N GLY A 411 9.04 -20.55 21.36
CA GLY A 411 9.82 -20.88 20.18
C GLY A 411 11.06 -21.74 20.45
N VAL A 412 11.67 -22.16 19.35
CA VAL A 412 12.87 -23.00 19.33
C VAL A 412 14.00 -22.29 18.59
N MET A 413 15.10 -22.03 19.29
CA MET A 413 16.32 -21.51 18.69
C MET A 413 17.33 -22.63 18.46
N TYR A 414 17.69 -22.86 17.21
CA TYR A 414 18.75 -23.76 16.78
C TYR A 414 20.02 -22.94 16.53
N TYR A 415 21.06 -23.19 17.30
CA TYR A 415 22.32 -22.48 17.13
C TYR A 415 23.26 -23.24 16.19
N LYS A 416 23.98 -22.51 15.34
CA LYS A 416 24.98 -23.07 14.42
C LYS A 416 26.02 -23.93 15.13
N ASN A 417 26.32 -23.63 16.40
CA ASN A 417 27.28 -24.37 17.21
C ASN A 417 26.73 -25.73 17.74
N GLY A 418 25.48 -26.09 17.40
CA GLY A 418 24.82 -27.32 17.81
C GLY A 418 24.06 -27.25 19.14
N ASN A 419 24.01 -26.11 19.80
CA ASN A 419 23.11 -25.91 20.93
C ASN A 419 21.65 -25.74 20.45
N LYS A 420 20.69 -26.06 21.32
CA LYS A 420 19.25 -25.80 21.10
C LYS A 420 18.67 -25.15 22.34
N TYR A 421 17.81 -24.16 22.15
CA TYR A 421 16.94 -23.64 23.19
C TYR A 421 15.49 -23.80 22.76
N GLU A 422 14.63 -24.18 23.68
CA GLU A 422 13.19 -24.34 23.51
C GLU A 422 12.49 -23.75 24.71
N GLY A 423 11.65 -22.75 24.51
CA GLY A 423 11.00 -22.04 25.62
C GLY A 423 10.46 -20.67 25.23
N GLN A 424 10.23 -19.86 26.25
CA GLN A 424 9.62 -18.54 26.12
C GLN A 424 10.66 -17.50 25.70
N PHE A 425 10.21 -16.57 24.84
CA PHE A 425 10.92 -15.37 24.41
C PHE A 425 10.08 -14.14 24.74
N LYS A 426 10.75 -13.05 25.00
CA LYS A 426 10.17 -11.72 25.15
C LYS A 426 11.12 -10.68 24.58
N ASN A 427 10.65 -9.91 23.57
CA ASN A 427 11.45 -8.89 22.90
C ASN A 427 12.85 -9.40 22.54
N ASP A 428 12.92 -10.48 21.72
CA ASP A 428 14.13 -11.15 21.22
C ASP A 428 15.01 -11.83 22.27
N LYS A 429 14.62 -11.83 23.55
CA LYS A 429 15.39 -12.45 24.64
C LYS A 429 14.67 -13.67 25.20
N LYS A 430 15.46 -14.65 25.62
CA LYS A 430 14.92 -15.78 26.42
C LYS A 430 14.43 -15.24 27.75
N GLU A 431 13.18 -15.57 28.08
CA GLU A 431 12.49 -15.12 29.27
C GLU A 431 11.57 -16.26 29.77
N GLY A 432 11.26 -16.29 31.07
CA GLY A 432 10.35 -17.30 31.62
C GLY A 432 10.92 -18.72 31.57
N LYS A 433 10.07 -19.71 31.35
CA LYS A 433 10.46 -21.13 31.36
C LYS A 433 11.08 -21.57 30.03
N GLY A 434 12.15 -22.36 30.11
CA GLY A 434 12.78 -22.91 28.92
C GLY A 434 13.75 -24.06 29.19
N LYS A 435 14.10 -24.75 28.09
CA LYS A 435 15.04 -25.88 28.05
C LYS A 435 16.18 -25.55 27.11
N LYS A 436 17.42 -25.62 27.59
CA LYS A 436 18.62 -25.46 26.77
C LYS A 436 19.38 -26.75 26.73
N ILE A 437 19.61 -27.25 25.51
CA ILE A 437 20.40 -28.44 25.25
C ILE A 437 21.73 -27.95 24.67
N PHE A 438 22.80 -28.31 25.33
CA PHE A 438 24.15 -27.97 24.89
C PHE A 438 24.69 -29.02 23.94
N LYS A 439 25.54 -28.63 23.00
CA LYS A 439 26.21 -29.55 22.06
C LYS A 439 26.92 -30.71 22.77
N ASN A 440 27.47 -30.47 23.97
CA ASN A 440 28.14 -31.47 24.76
C ASN A 440 27.21 -32.45 25.49
N GLY A 441 25.89 -32.34 25.30
CA GLY A 441 24.90 -33.21 25.91
C GLY A 441 24.38 -32.76 27.27
N ASN A 442 24.89 -31.71 27.86
CA ASN A 442 24.31 -31.12 29.08
C ASN A 442 22.94 -30.53 28.76
N ILE A 443 22.02 -30.52 29.74
CA ILE A 443 20.68 -30.00 29.62
C ILE A 443 20.40 -29.07 30.81
N TYR A 444 19.94 -27.85 30.53
CA TYR A 444 19.34 -26.97 31.53
C TYR A 444 17.84 -26.89 31.28
N GLU A 445 17.04 -27.04 32.31
CA GLU A 445 15.59 -26.81 32.33
C GLU A 445 15.24 -25.89 33.50
N GLY A 446 14.67 -24.72 33.25
CA GLY A 446 14.39 -23.77 34.33
C GLY A 446 13.99 -22.38 33.87
N ASP A 447 14.14 -21.46 34.77
CA ASP A 447 13.82 -20.04 34.56
C ASP A 447 14.94 -19.33 33.79
N PHE A 448 14.52 -18.45 32.87
CA PHE A 448 15.39 -17.54 32.13
C PHE A 448 14.96 -16.11 32.39
N LYS A 449 15.93 -15.22 32.42
CA LYS A 449 15.74 -13.78 32.46
C LYS A 449 16.82 -13.11 31.65
N ASN A 450 16.42 -12.28 30.67
CA ASN A 450 17.38 -11.58 29.79
C ASN A 450 18.46 -12.52 29.23
N ASP A 451 18.06 -13.63 28.57
CA ASP A 451 18.92 -14.67 27.97
C ASP A 451 19.72 -15.56 28.93
N LYS A 452 19.71 -15.29 30.24
CA LYS A 452 20.52 -15.97 31.25
C LYS A 452 19.65 -16.91 32.09
N PHE A 453 20.27 -17.96 32.65
CA PHE A 453 19.68 -18.77 33.70
C PHE A 453 19.44 -17.91 34.93
N ASN A 454 18.24 -17.95 35.45
CA ASN A 454 17.84 -17.15 36.59
C ASN A 454 16.70 -17.84 37.32
N GLY A 455 16.55 -17.65 38.65
CA GLY A 455 15.49 -18.32 39.39
C GLY A 455 15.74 -19.81 39.61
N ASN A 456 14.72 -20.66 39.50
CA ASN A 456 14.85 -22.09 39.77
C ASN A 456 15.09 -22.89 38.48
N GLY A 457 15.99 -23.86 38.57
CA GLY A 457 16.28 -24.71 37.43
C GLY A 457 16.99 -26.01 37.78
N VAL A 458 17.14 -26.82 36.74
CA VAL A 458 17.82 -28.10 36.82
C VAL A 458 18.88 -28.15 35.73
N ILE A 459 20.14 -28.46 36.10
CA ILE A 459 21.16 -28.90 35.14
C ILE A 459 21.34 -30.39 35.25
N THR A 460 21.27 -31.10 34.14
CA THR A 460 21.67 -32.48 34.01
C THR A 460 22.95 -32.51 33.14
N TYR A 461 24.04 -33.00 33.73
CA TYR A 461 25.32 -33.14 33.06
C TYR A 461 25.40 -34.48 32.34
N ILE A 462 26.16 -34.54 31.24
CA ILE A 462 26.35 -35.77 30.46
C ILE A 462 26.97 -36.91 31.26
N ASN A 463 27.78 -36.60 32.29
CA ASN A 463 28.36 -37.58 33.20
C ASN A 463 27.36 -38.18 34.21
N GLY A 464 26.10 -37.75 34.15
CA GLY A 464 25.02 -38.19 35.06
C GLY A 464 24.88 -37.37 36.34
N ASP A 465 25.72 -36.38 36.58
CA ASP A 465 25.53 -35.46 37.71
C ASP A 465 24.27 -34.57 37.44
N LYS A 466 23.62 -34.15 38.52
CA LYS A 466 22.43 -33.29 38.42
C LYS A 466 22.42 -32.24 39.50
N TYR A 467 22.27 -31.00 39.11
CA TYR A 467 21.96 -29.90 40.05
C TYR A 467 20.52 -29.50 39.95
N ILE A 468 19.88 -29.30 41.09
CA ILE A 468 18.50 -28.78 41.25
C ILE A 468 18.55 -27.63 42.23
N GLY A 469 18.19 -26.43 41.83
CA GLY A 469 18.26 -25.28 42.74
C GLY A 469 18.20 -23.93 42.04
N GLN A 470 18.74 -22.94 42.72
CA GLN A 470 18.67 -21.55 42.30
C GLN A 470 19.84 -21.17 41.41
N PHE A 471 19.52 -20.28 40.45
CA PHE A 471 20.47 -19.69 39.51
C PHE A 471 20.36 -18.17 39.55
N SER A 472 21.46 -17.50 39.32
CA SER A 472 21.52 -16.07 39.11
C SER A 472 22.61 -15.77 38.06
N GLU A 473 22.25 -15.06 36.98
CA GLU A 473 23.18 -14.64 35.94
C GLU A 473 24.06 -15.79 35.40
N ASP A 474 23.43 -16.91 34.99
CA ASP A 474 24.04 -18.16 34.48
C ASP A 474 24.85 -18.96 35.51
N ARG A 475 24.85 -18.59 36.78
CA ARG A 475 25.60 -19.25 37.85
C ARG A 475 24.68 -19.97 38.81
N ILE A 476 25.13 -21.10 39.30
CA ILE A 476 24.52 -21.77 40.44
C ILE A 476 24.74 -20.88 41.67
N GLU A 477 23.65 -20.48 42.32
CA GLU A 477 23.64 -19.52 43.43
C GLU A 477 22.51 -19.86 44.40
N GLY A 478 22.66 -19.53 45.67
CA GLY A 478 21.59 -19.74 46.67
C GLY A 478 21.41 -21.20 47.05
N LYS A 479 20.20 -21.65 47.36
CA LYS A 479 19.91 -22.99 47.86
C LYS A 479 19.72 -24.01 46.73
N GLY A 480 20.26 -25.20 46.91
CA GLY A 480 20.13 -26.25 45.91
C GLY A 480 20.65 -27.61 46.35
N MET A 481 20.52 -28.58 45.47
CA MET A 481 21.01 -29.95 45.63
C MET A 481 21.86 -30.34 44.45
N MET A 482 23.06 -30.79 44.72
CA MET A 482 23.93 -31.46 43.74
C MET A 482 23.87 -32.96 43.96
N MET A 483 23.42 -33.72 42.97
CA MET A 483 23.46 -35.19 42.93
C MET A 483 24.57 -35.62 42.02
N PHE A 484 25.48 -36.45 42.51
CA PHE A 484 26.53 -37.01 41.67
C PHE A 484 26.08 -38.32 41.04
N SER A 485 26.71 -38.69 39.92
CA SER A 485 26.40 -39.90 39.16
C SER A 485 26.29 -41.13 40.08
N GLY A 486 25.25 -41.94 39.85
CA GLY A 486 24.92 -43.08 40.70
C GLY A 486 24.05 -42.76 41.93
N GLY A 487 23.75 -41.48 42.20
CA GLY A 487 22.69 -41.03 43.17
C GLY A 487 23.03 -41.17 44.65
N LYS A 488 24.03 -41.97 45.02
CA LYS A 488 24.42 -42.21 46.44
C LYS A 488 25.15 -41.04 47.07
N LYS A 489 25.85 -40.26 46.27
CA LYS A 489 26.59 -39.08 46.70
C LYS A 489 25.79 -37.82 46.36
N LYS A 490 25.55 -36.92 47.32
CA LYS A 490 24.83 -35.69 47.11
C LYS A 490 25.21 -34.62 48.12
N TYR A 491 25.04 -33.35 47.70
CA TYR A 491 25.11 -32.19 48.59
C TYR A 491 23.76 -31.46 48.55
N ILE A 492 23.29 -31.04 49.69
CA ILE A 492 22.09 -30.21 49.83
C ILE A 492 22.49 -29.01 50.70
N GLY A 493 22.38 -27.80 50.19
CA GLY A 493 22.83 -26.64 50.93
C GLY A 493 22.91 -25.37 50.10
N GLU A 494 23.71 -24.45 50.61
CA GLU A 494 23.93 -23.14 49.95
C GLU A 494 25.06 -23.25 48.94
N PHE A 495 24.89 -22.49 47.86
CA PHE A 495 25.86 -22.37 46.77
C PHE A 495 26.23 -20.92 46.53
N LYS A 496 27.45 -20.65 46.23
CA LYS A 496 27.93 -19.36 45.78
C LYS A 496 28.91 -19.56 44.61
N GLN A 497 28.60 -18.94 43.47
CA GLN A 497 29.38 -19.10 42.23
C GLN A 497 29.66 -20.58 41.85
N GLY A 498 28.66 -21.44 42.03
CA GLY A 498 28.76 -22.86 41.71
C GLY A 498 29.54 -23.73 42.71
N LYS A 499 29.94 -23.20 43.84
CA LYS A 499 30.67 -23.88 44.91
C LYS A 499 29.74 -24.04 46.14
N PHE A 500 29.97 -25.15 46.92
CA PHE A 500 29.32 -25.30 48.21
C PHE A 500 29.80 -24.17 49.12
N GLU A 501 28.88 -23.53 49.76
CA GLU A 501 29.13 -22.38 50.66
C GLU A 501 28.07 -22.38 51.76
N GLY A 502 28.34 -21.70 52.86
CA GLY A 502 27.40 -21.57 53.97
C GLY A 502 27.02 -22.92 54.59
N ARG A 503 25.77 -23.10 54.96
CA ARG A 503 25.32 -24.35 55.60
C ARG A 503 24.81 -25.37 54.59
N GLY A 504 25.17 -26.64 54.84
CA GLY A 504 24.72 -27.75 54.00
C GLY A 504 24.94 -29.11 54.57
N GLU A 505 24.35 -30.10 53.90
CA GLU A 505 24.51 -31.52 54.19
C GLU A 505 25.21 -32.22 53.00
N TYR A 506 26.22 -33.01 53.30
CA TYR A 506 26.91 -33.81 52.30
C TYR A 506 26.78 -35.30 52.63
N PHE A 507 26.21 -36.05 51.73
CA PHE A 507 26.01 -37.49 51.80
C PHE A 507 27.11 -38.21 51.02
N TYR A 508 27.87 -39.07 51.64
CA TYR A 508 28.94 -39.82 51.02
C TYR A 508 28.42 -41.15 50.45
N SER A 509 29.08 -41.68 49.45
CA SER A 509 28.79 -43.01 48.92
C SER A 509 29.03 -44.16 49.93
N SER A 510 29.85 -43.94 50.97
CA SER A 510 30.09 -44.84 52.09
C SER A 510 28.86 -45.04 52.98
N GLY A 511 27.91 -44.12 52.97
CA GLY A 511 26.80 -44.02 53.89
C GLY A 511 27.02 -42.98 54.99
N ASP A 512 28.21 -42.39 55.07
CA ASP A 512 28.48 -41.27 56.00
C ASP A 512 27.74 -40.02 55.58
N ARG A 513 27.52 -39.09 56.53
CA ARG A 513 26.87 -37.78 56.29
C ARG A 513 27.58 -36.68 57.09
N TYR A 514 27.86 -35.59 56.46
CA TYR A 514 28.32 -34.36 57.11
C TYR A 514 27.21 -33.32 57.09
N GLU A 515 27.01 -32.64 58.17
CA GLU A 515 26.10 -31.52 58.34
C GLU A 515 26.86 -30.37 58.98
N GLY A 516 27.01 -29.24 58.28
CA GLY A 516 27.79 -28.12 58.82
C GLY A 516 28.04 -27.03 57.80
N GLU A 517 29.10 -26.24 58.12
CA GLU A 517 29.51 -25.12 57.29
C GLU A 517 30.47 -25.57 56.19
N PHE A 518 30.30 -24.92 55.03
CA PHE A 518 31.15 -25.08 53.84
C PHE A 518 31.72 -23.76 53.40
N ARG A 519 32.91 -23.76 52.83
CA ARG A 519 33.53 -22.67 52.17
C ARG A 519 34.31 -23.18 50.95
N ASN A 520 34.02 -22.63 49.75
CA ASN A 520 34.68 -23.03 48.49
C ASN A 520 34.74 -24.57 48.30
N ASN A 521 33.64 -25.32 48.49
CA ASN A 521 33.47 -26.75 48.40
C ASN A 521 34.12 -27.58 49.53
N LEU A 522 34.76 -26.97 50.51
CA LEU A 522 35.43 -27.64 51.64
C LEU A 522 34.64 -27.44 52.92
N LYS A 523 34.65 -28.45 53.79
CA LYS A 523 34.09 -28.33 55.15
C LYS A 523 34.92 -27.28 55.92
N GLU A 524 34.22 -26.34 56.50
CA GLU A 524 34.80 -25.21 57.26
C GLU A 524 33.92 -24.92 58.48
N GLY A 525 34.50 -24.31 59.54
CA GLY A 525 33.73 -23.89 60.68
C GLY A 525 33.13 -25.08 61.47
N LYS A 526 31.95 -24.92 62.03
CA LYS A 526 31.29 -25.92 62.88
C LYS A 526 30.51 -26.94 62.04
N GLY A 527 30.62 -28.24 62.43
CA GLY A 527 29.86 -29.30 61.79
C GLY A 527 29.82 -30.60 62.52
N LYS A 528 28.91 -31.48 62.04
CA LYS A 528 28.74 -32.83 62.55
C LYS A 528 29.01 -33.83 61.41
N MET A 529 29.81 -34.83 61.70
CA MET A 529 30.06 -35.96 60.84
C MET A 529 29.41 -37.23 61.43
N PHE A 530 28.41 -37.75 60.73
CA PHE A 530 27.72 -38.99 61.07
C PHE A 530 28.37 -40.10 60.28
N TYR A 531 28.93 -41.07 60.94
CA TYR A 531 29.55 -42.20 60.30
C TYR A 531 28.56 -43.36 60.16
N LYS A 532 28.75 -44.19 59.15
CA LYS A 532 27.88 -45.33 58.85
C LYS A 532 27.84 -46.34 60.01
N ASP A 533 28.94 -46.38 60.80
CA ASP A 533 29.08 -47.26 61.99
C ASP A 533 28.39 -46.73 63.25
N GLY A 534 27.58 -45.72 63.14
CA GLY A 534 26.82 -45.08 64.26
C GLY A 534 27.59 -44.03 65.05
N ASN A 535 28.91 -43.88 64.81
CA ASN A 535 29.72 -42.88 65.46
C ASN A 535 29.37 -41.47 64.96
N ILE A 536 29.57 -40.43 65.82
CA ILE A 536 29.37 -39.04 65.47
C ILE A 536 30.56 -38.20 65.92
N PHE A 537 31.09 -37.38 65.01
CA PHE A 537 32.00 -36.31 65.39
C PHE A 537 31.30 -34.96 65.26
N GLU A 538 31.33 -34.21 66.32
CA GLU A 538 30.84 -32.83 66.40
C GLU A 538 31.98 -31.89 66.74
N GLY A 539 32.33 -30.92 65.88
CA GLY A 539 33.44 -30.07 66.17
C GLY A 539 33.79 -29.11 65.02
N GLU A 540 35.01 -28.56 65.11
CA GLU A 540 35.49 -27.59 64.16
C GLU A 540 36.22 -28.27 62.99
N PHE A 541 35.97 -27.70 61.77
CA PHE A 541 36.61 -28.16 60.53
C PHE A 541 37.34 -27.00 59.89
N LYS A 542 38.45 -27.27 59.24
CA LYS A 542 39.19 -26.37 58.39
C LYS A 542 39.71 -27.12 57.19
N GLU A 543 39.39 -26.67 55.97
CA GLU A 543 39.82 -27.29 54.72
C GLU A 543 39.58 -28.83 54.72
N ASP A 544 38.34 -29.26 54.96
CA ASP A 544 37.87 -30.67 55.06
C ASP A 544 38.41 -31.47 56.26
N LYS A 545 39.27 -30.94 57.07
CA LYS A 545 39.94 -31.65 58.16
C LYS A 545 39.34 -31.20 59.48
N LYS A 546 39.20 -32.17 60.44
CA LYS A 546 38.93 -31.83 61.85
C LYS A 546 40.06 -30.96 62.35
N ASN A 547 39.73 -29.76 62.85
CA ASN A 547 40.74 -28.78 63.27
C ASN A 547 40.12 -27.84 64.30
N GLY A 548 40.59 -27.90 65.54
CA GLY A 548 39.99 -27.19 66.67
C GLY A 548 39.32 -28.11 67.68
N LYS A 549 38.44 -27.61 68.49
CA LYS A 549 37.71 -28.39 69.49
C LYS A 549 36.71 -29.34 68.87
N GLY A 550 36.57 -30.58 69.43
CA GLY A 550 35.58 -31.53 68.95
C GLY A 550 35.26 -32.61 69.94
N ILE A 551 34.09 -33.17 69.78
CA ILE A 551 33.55 -34.29 70.55
C ILE A 551 33.30 -35.43 69.59
N TYR A 552 33.84 -36.62 69.89
CA TYR A 552 33.57 -37.83 69.22
C TYR A 552 32.65 -38.69 70.07
N TYR A 553 31.45 -38.95 69.63
CA TYR A 553 30.47 -39.86 70.25
C TYR A 553 30.59 -41.22 69.57
N PHE A 554 30.78 -42.23 70.38
CA PHE A 554 30.86 -43.60 69.89
C PHE A 554 29.47 -44.26 69.97
N GLU A 555 29.21 -45.25 69.16
CA GLU A 555 27.96 -45.99 69.11
C GLU A 555 27.59 -46.62 70.46
N ASP A 556 28.61 -47.03 71.26
CA ASP A 556 28.45 -47.63 72.58
C ASP A 556 28.06 -46.60 73.67
N GLY A 557 27.81 -45.34 73.31
CA GLY A 557 27.45 -44.27 74.22
C GLY A 557 28.61 -43.54 74.92
N THR A 558 29.84 -43.97 74.68
CA THR A 558 31.05 -43.30 75.18
C THR A 558 31.33 -42.04 74.37
N LYS A 559 32.11 -41.10 74.91
CA LYS A 559 32.54 -39.90 74.18
C LYS A 559 33.98 -39.51 74.47
N LEU A 560 34.57 -38.88 73.44
CA LEU A 560 35.95 -38.36 73.55
C LEU A 560 35.93 -36.86 73.26
N ILE A 561 36.47 -36.06 74.16
CA ILE A 561 36.50 -34.60 74.04
C ILE A 561 37.94 -34.13 74.00
N GLY A 562 38.28 -33.31 73.01
CA GLY A 562 39.65 -32.77 72.90
C GLY A 562 39.87 -31.89 71.70
N GLN A 563 41.11 -31.61 71.41
CA GLN A 563 41.50 -30.77 70.26
C GLN A 563 42.03 -31.62 69.12
N PHE A 564 41.65 -31.27 67.88
CA PHE A 564 42.12 -31.86 66.65
C PHE A 564 42.99 -30.89 65.87
N LYS A 565 44.02 -31.39 65.23
CA LYS A 565 44.86 -30.65 64.29
C LYS A 565 45.03 -31.52 63.04
N ASN A 566 44.55 -31.07 61.88
CA ASN A 566 44.61 -31.80 60.63
C ASN A 566 44.15 -33.26 60.76
N ASN A 567 42.98 -33.53 61.28
CA ASN A 567 42.34 -34.83 61.57
C ASN A 567 43.04 -35.67 62.69
N LYS A 568 44.16 -35.26 63.25
CA LYS A 568 44.87 -35.95 64.33
C LYS A 568 44.45 -35.37 65.68
N LYS A 569 44.43 -36.24 66.69
CA LYS A 569 44.26 -35.82 68.10
C LYS A 569 45.52 -34.99 68.48
N PHE A 570 45.32 -33.85 69.18
CA PHE A 570 46.38 -32.95 69.59
C PHE A 570 46.10 -32.41 71.00
N GLY A 571 47.10 -32.49 71.91
CA GLY A 571 46.96 -32.02 73.29
C GLY A 571 46.13 -33.00 74.16
N LYS A 572 45.51 -32.45 75.19
CA LYS A 572 44.73 -33.22 76.18
C LYS A 572 43.40 -33.67 75.59
N PHE A 573 43.06 -34.97 75.76
CA PHE A 573 41.77 -35.60 75.47
C PHE A 573 41.21 -36.23 76.75
N ASP A 574 39.92 -36.05 76.99
CA ASP A 574 39.13 -36.64 78.07
C ASP A 574 38.15 -37.63 77.47
N PHE A 575 38.30 -38.94 77.82
CA PHE A 575 37.43 -40.02 77.42
C PHE A 575 36.40 -40.28 78.52
N TYR A 576 35.13 -40.11 78.23
CA TYR A 576 34.02 -40.33 79.10
C TYR A 576 33.39 -41.70 78.84
N ARG A 577 33.37 -42.57 79.85
CA ARG A 577 32.74 -43.85 79.73
C ARG A 577 31.28 -43.79 80.16
N THR A 578 30.52 -44.85 79.81
CA THR A 578 29.09 -44.98 80.16
C THR A 578 28.86 -45.10 81.69
N ASP A 579 29.85 -45.60 82.44
CA ASP A 579 29.83 -45.69 83.91
C ASP A 579 30.15 -44.37 84.59
N GLY A 580 30.33 -43.27 83.89
CA GLY A 580 30.71 -41.95 84.38
C GLY A 580 32.19 -41.72 84.62
N THR A 581 33.04 -42.73 84.41
CA THR A 581 34.51 -42.55 84.56
C THR A 581 35.09 -41.68 83.44
N ILE A 582 36.08 -40.82 83.78
CA ILE A 582 36.83 -39.99 82.85
C ILE A 582 38.29 -40.42 82.85
N VAL A 583 38.80 -40.73 81.64
CA VAL A 583 40.24 -41.05 81.44
C VAL A 583 40.86 -40.00 80.53
N SER A 584 41.90 -39.32 81.03
CA SER A 584 42.63 -38.31 80.26
C SER A 584 43.88 -38.90 79.60
N LYS A 585 44.11 -38.46 78.33
CA LYS A 585 45.34 -38.78 77.58
C LYS A 585 45.86 -37.57 76.83
N ILE A 586 47.17 -37.38 76.82
CA ILE A 586 47.81 -36.31 76.03
C ILE A 586 48.35 -36.93 74.72
N TYR A 587 48.11 -36.24 73.60
CA TYR A 587 48.58 -36.60 72.27
C TYR A 587 49.49 -35.45 71.73
N ASP A 588 50.62 -35.82 71.15
CA ASP A 588 51.60 -34.88 70.57
C ASP A 588 51.24 -34.52 69.11
#